data_e43589d27aa3cf0920d1352a4bcaf2c3
#
_entry.id   e43589d27aa3cf0920d1352a4bcaf2c3
#
_cell.length_a   1.000
_cell.length_b   1.000
_cell.length_c   1.000
_cell.angle_alpha   90.00
_cell.angle_beta   90.00
_cell.angle_gamma   90.00
#
_symmetry.space_group_name_H-M   'P 1'
#
loop_
_entity.id
_entity.type
_entity.pdbx_description
1 polymer ?
#
loop_
_entity_poly.entity_id
_entity_poly.type
_entity_poly.pdbx_seq_one_letter_code
_entity_poly.pdbx_strand_id
1 'polypeptide(L)'
;MRRFELIAPCHFGMESVLKREITDLGYDITEVADGRVTFFGDEEALCRANIFLRTAERILIKIGSFHAETFEELFQGTKNLPWEEYIPKDGKFWVAKAASVKSKLFSPSDIQSIMKKAIVERLKSVYGISWFQEDGASFPIRV
;
A
#
# COMPACT_ATOMS: atom_id res chain seq x y z
N MET A 1 11.51 -9.62 14.13
CA MET A 1 11.44 -8.72 12.97
C MET A 1 10.02 -8.72 12.38
N ARG A 2 9.54 -7.54 12.04
CA ARG A 2 8.21 -7.39 11.48
C ARG A 2 8.16 -7.89 10.04
N ARG A 3 7.13 -8.67 9.70
CA ARG A 3 6.95 -9.19 8.34
C ARG A 3 5.80 -8.49 7.64
N PHE A 4 6.01 -8.21 6.37
CA PHE A 4 5.05 -7.52 5.52
C PHE A 4 4.70 -8.37 4.30
N GLU A 5 3.51 -8.14 3.75
CA GLU A 5 3.27 -8.46 2.36
C GLU A 5 3.77 -7.28 1.53
N LEU A 6 4.65 -7.57 0.58
CA LEU A 6 5.25 -6.57 -0.30
C LEU A 6 4.73 -6.78 -1.72
N ILE A 7 4.40 -5.70 -2.39
CA ILE A 7 3.89 -5.73 -3.76
C ILE A 7 4.91 -5.10 -4.69
N ALA A 8 5.30 -5.83 -5.73
CA ALA A 8 6.22 -5.36 -6.75
C ALA A 8 5.46 -5.20 -8.07
N PRO A 9 5.05 -3.96 -8.44
CA PRO A 9 4.45 -3.72 -9.75
C PRO A 9 5.48 -3.86 -10.87
N CYS A 10 5.03 -4.33 -12.02
CA CYS A 10 5.87 -4.48 -13.20
C CYS A 10 5.05 -4.23 -14.48
N HIS A 11 5.72 -4.13 -15.62
CA HIS A 11 5.05 -4.08 -16.90
C HIS A 11 4.40 -5.44 -17.23
N PHE A 12 3.27 -5.40 -17.92
CA PHE A 12 2.58 -6.62 -18.34
C PHE A 12 3.52 -7.50 -19.16
N GLY A 13 3.52 -8.80 -18.84
CA GLY A 13 4.38 -9.78 -19.48
C GLY A 13 5.69 -10.05 -18.73
N MET A 14 6.02 -9.24 -17.73
CA MET A 14 7.24 -9.39 -16.94
C MET A 14 7.04 -10.13 -15.62
N GLU A 15 5.82 -10.58 -15.33
CA GLU A 15 5.46 -11.19 -14.04
C GLU A 15 6.28 -12.44 -13.74
N SER A 16 6.49 -13.31 -14.73
CA SER A 16 7.26 -14.55 -14.54
C SER A 16 8.75 -14.26 -14.29
N VAL A 17 9.30 -13.26 -14.95
CA VAL A 17 10.68 -12.83 -14.75
C VAL A 17 10.86 -12.26 -13.34
N LEU A 18 9.96 -11.36 -12.95
CA LEU A 18 9.96 -10.74 -11.62
C LEU A 18 9.80 -11.78 -10.52
N LYS A 19 8.87 -12.73 -10.70
CA LYS A 19 8.66 -13.84 -9.77
C LYS A 19 9.95 -14.60 -9.54
N ARG A 20 10.68 -14.91 -10.61
CA ARG A 20 11.97 -15.62 -10.53
C ARG A 20 13.02 -14.79 -9.80
N GLU A 21 13.10 -13.49 -10.07
CA GLU A 21 14.03 -12.61 -9.38
C GLU A 21 13.77 -12.61 -7.85
N ILE A 22 12.51 -12.54 -7.45
CA ILE A 22 12.12 -12.53 -6.03
C ILE A 22 12.45 -13.87 -5.39
N THR A 23 12.14 -14.99 -6.07
CA THR A 23 12.45 -16.34 -5.59
C THR A 23 13.95 -16.53 -5.43
N ASP A 24 14.74 -16.03 -6.38
CA ASP A 24 16.21 -16.13 -6.33
C ASP A 24 16.80 -15.32 -5.16
N LEU A 25 16.11 -14.26 -4.71
CA LEU A 25 16.51 -13.54 -3.50
C LEU A 25 16.16 -14.28 -2.21
N GLY A 26 15.37 -15.36 -2.30
CA GLY A 26 15.02 -16.19 -1.15
C GLY A 26 13.69 -15.85 -0.51
N TYR A 27 12.79 -15.16 -1.18
CA TYR A 27 11.48 -14.79 -0.62
C TYR A 27 10.34 -15.62 -1.22
N ASP A 28 9.30 -15.84 -0.40
CA ASP A 28 8.14 -16.63 -0.79
C ASP A 28 7.11 -15.76 -1.50
N ILE A 29 6.67 -16.22 -2.67
CA ILE A 29 5.63 -15.56 -3.45
C ILE A 29 4.26 -15.92 -2.87
N THR A 30 3.41 -14.91 -2.65
CA THR A 30 2.05 -15.13 -2.14
C THR A 30 0.99 -15.00 -3.24
N GLU A 31 1.24 -14.13 -4.25
CA GLU A 31 0.29 -13.92 -5.33
C GLU A 31 1.01 -13.43 -6.57
N VAL A 32 0.59 -13.90 -7.74
CA VAL A 32 1.01 -13.36 -9.04
C VAL A 32 -0.26 -12.92 -9.77
N ALA A 33 -0.34 -11.64 -10.09
CA ALA A 33 -1.46 -11.07 -10.82
C ALA A 33 -0.93 -10.25 -12.00
N ASP A 34 -1.84 -9.81 -12.88
CA ASP A 34 -1.43 -8.99 -14.02
C ASP A 34 -0.78 -7.69 -13.55
N GLY A 35 0.48 -7.50 -13.92
CA GLY A 35 1.23 -6.29 -13.61
C GLY A 35 1.81 -6.23 -12.20
N ARG A 36 1.76 -7.32 -11.43
CA ARG A 36 2.34 -7.31 -10.08
C ARG A 36 2.63 -8.69 -9.54
N VAL A 37 3.61 -8.76 -8.64
CA VAL A 37 3.93 -9.96 -7.85
C VAL A 37 3.97 -9.57 -6.38
N THR A 38 3.30 -10.35 -5.54
CA THR A 38 3.25 -10.13 -4.09
C THR A 38 4.05 -11.20 -3.37
N PHE A 39 4.83 -10.80 -2.38
CA PHE A 39 5.71 -11.71 -1.62
C PHE A 39 5.81 -11.28 -0.17
N PHE A 40 6.27 -12.19 0.71
CA PHE A 40 6.52 -11.89 2.11
C PHE A 40 7.96 -11.51 2.35
N GLY A 41 8.16 -10.51 3.22
CA GLY A 41 9.49 -10.14 3.68
C GLY A 41 9.45 -9.21 4.89
N ASP A 42 10.62 -8.92 5.42
CA ASP A 42 10.82 -7.99 6.53
C ASP A 42 11.44 -6.67 6.03
N GLU A 43 11.94 -5.86 6.94
CA GLU A 43 12.62 -4.60 6.57
C GLU A 43 13.85 -4.85 5.69
N GLU A 44 14.58 -5.94 5.96
CA GLU A 44 15.72 -6.31 5.12
C GLU A 44 15.27 -6.68 3.71
N ALA A 45 14.16 -7.40 3.57
CA ALA A 45 13.58 -7.75 2.28
C ALA A 45 13.18 -6.50 1.50
N LEU A 46 12.60 -5.51 2.18
CA LEU A 46 12.23 -4.24 1.56
C LEU A 46 13.47 -3.55 0.96
N CYS A 47 14.55 -3.49 1.71
CA CYS A 47 15.81 -2.89 1.24
C CYS A 47 16.43 -3.70 0.08
N ARG A 48 16.53 -5.01 0.22
CA ARG A 48 17.13 -5.88 -0.79
C ARG A 48 16.33 -5.86 -2.09
N ALA A 49 15.01 -5.88 -2.00
CA ALA A 49 14.15 -5.83 -3.19
C ALA A 49 14.36 -4.52 -3.96
N ASN A 50 14.45 -3.39 -3.25
CA ASN A 50 14.69 -2.09 -3.91
C ASN A 50 16.06 -2.03 -4.60
N ILE A 51 17.05 -2.76 -4.09
CA ILE A 51 18.41 -2.75 -4.64
C ILE A 51 18.56 -3.75 -5.80
N PHE A 52 18.03 -4.95 -5.66
CA PHE A 52 18.35 -6.07 -6.54
C PHE A 52 17.31 -6.38 -7.61
N LEU A 53 16.04 -6.02 -7.43
CA LEU A 53 15.02 -6.32 -8.43
C LEU A 53 15.15 -5.37 -9.62
N ARG A 54 15.24 -5.96 -10.83
CA ARG A 54 15.45 -5.21 -12.07
C ARG A 54 14.16 -4.94 -12.85
N THR A 55 13.18 -5.83 -12.70
CA THR A 55 11.93 -5.74 -13.47
C THR A 55 10.78 -5.11 -12.67
N ALA A 56 10.97 -4.87 -11.37
CA ALA A 56 10.00 -4.17 -10.55
C ALA A 56 10.15 -2.65 -10.74
N GLU A 57 9.01 -1.96 -10.87
CA GLU A 57 8.99 -0.50 -10.96
C GLU A 57 9.23 0.16 -9.61
N ARG A 58 8.73 -0.48 -8.54
CA ARG A 58 8.84 -0.02 -7.16
C ARG A 58 8.48 -1.15 -6.21
N ILE A 59 8.60 -0.92 -4.92
CA ILE A 59 8.16 -1.87 -3.91
C ILE A 59 7.15 -1.15 -3.02
N LEU A 60 5.97 -1.76 -2.85
CA LEU A 60 4.88 -1.23 -2.03
C LEU A 60 4.68 -2.14 -0.83
N ILE A 61 4.37 -1.54 0.32
CA ILE A 61 3.94 -2.30 1.50
C ILE A 61 2.42 -2.41 1.45
N LYS A 62 1.90 -3.64 1.47
CA LYS A 62 0.46 -3.87 1.51
C LYS A 62 -0.04 -3.66 2.93
N ILE A 63 -0.88 -2.65 3.13
CA ILE A 63 -1.47 -2.36 4.44
C ILE A 63 -2.64 -3.30 4.71
N GLY A 64 -3.47 -3.56 3.70
CA GLY A 64 -4.60 -4.46 3.83
C GLY A 64 -5.48 -4.46 2.59
N SER A 65 -6.50 -5.29 2.64
CA SER A 65 -7.54 -5.33 1.62
C SER A 65 -8.87 -5.68 2.28
N PHE A 66 -9.96 -5.18 1.70
CA PHE A 66 -11.30 -5.43 2.23
C PHE A 66 -12.32 -5.22 1.11
N HIS A 67 -13.53 -5.75 1.32
CA HIS A 67 -14.64 -5.60 0.39
C HIS A 67 -15.41 -4.32 0.69
N ALA A 68 -15.70 -3.52 -0.34
CA ALA A 68 -16.52 -2.32 -0.22
C ALA A 68 -17.31 -2.09 -1.51
N GLU A 69 -18.62 -1.96 -1.38
CA GLU A 69 -19.53 -1.66 -2.49
C GLU A 69 -20.09 -0.25 -2.41
N THR A 70 -19.95 0.42 -1.25
CA THR A 70 -20.41 1.78 -1.01
C THR A 70 -19.27 2.64 -0.48
N PHE A 71 -19.40 3.95 -0.58
CA PHE A 71 -18.40 4.86 -0.04
C PHE A 71 -18.32 4.78 1.48
N GLU A 72 -19.43 4.48 2.17
CA GLU A 72 -19.42 4.26 3.61
C GLU A 72 -18.60 3.03 3.99
N GLU A 73 -18.77 1.93 3.26
CA GLU A 73 -17.96 0.72 3.49
C GLU A 73 -16.49 0.98 3.22
N LEU A 74 -16.19 1.76 2.17
CA LEU A 74 -14.82 2.17 1.85
C LEU A 74 -14.22 2.99 3.00
N PHE A 75 -14.97 3.95 3.52
CA PHE A 75 -14.53 4.78 4.64
C PHE A 75 -14.24 3.94 5.89
N GLN A 76 -15.19 3.11 6.29
CA GLN A 76 -15.05 2.29 7.51
C GLN A 76 -13.94 1.25 7.38
N GLY A 77 -13.84 0.58 6.23
CA GLY A 77 -12.79 -0.39 5.97
C GLY A 77 -11.40 0.23 6.00
N THR A 78 -11.25 1.40 5.40
CA THR A 78 -9.99 2.15 5.42
C THR A 78 -9.64 2.60 6.83
N LYS A 79 -10.60 3.15 7.56
CA LYS A 79 -10.40 3.62 8.94
C LYS A 79 -9.97 2.50 9.88
N ASN A 80 -10.42 1.28 9.63
CA ASN A 80 -10.10 0.13 10.48
C ASN A 80 -8.71 -0.46 10.23
N LEU A 81 -7.99 -0.01 9.22
CA LEU A 81 -6.62 -0.47 8.96
C LEU A 81 -5.62 0.19 9.93
N PRO A 82 -4.51 -0.51 10.26
CA PRO A 82 -3.56 -0.01 11.27
C PRO A 82 -2.56 1.00 10.69
N TRP A 83 -3.04 2.14 10.23
CA TRP A 83 -2.22 3.19 9.62
C TRP A 83 -1.13 3.71 10.55
N GLU A 84 -1.38 3.77 11.85
CA GLU A 84 -0.44 4.23 12.87
C GLU A 84 0.82 3.35 12.98
N GLU A 85 0.75 2.12 12.51
CA GLU A 85 1.91 1.24 12.47
C GLU A 85 2.89 1.62 11.36
N TYR A 86 2.44 2.39 10.38
CA TYR A 86 3.22 2.75 9.20
C TYR A 86 3.50 4.24 9.10
N ILE A 87 2.55 5.07 9.50
CA ILE A 87 2.64 6.53 9.39
C ILE A 87 2.85 7.15 10.77
N PRO A 88 4.01 7.80 11.03
CA PRO A 88 4.24 8.44 12.32
C PRO A 88 3.40 9.72 12.46
N LYS A 89 3.33 10.25 13.68
CA LYS A 89 2.53 11.42 14.02
C LYS A 89 2.82 12.65 13.15
N ASP A 90 4.07 12.82 12.76
CA ASP A 90 4.52 13.94 11.93
C ASP A 90 4.62 13.60 10.43
N GLY A 91 4.20 12.40 10.04
CA GLY A 91 4.29 11.95 8.66
C GLY A 91 3.37 12.72 7.72
N LYS A 92 3.87 13.00 6.52
CA LYS A 92 3.09 13.59 5.44
C LYS A 92 2.55 12.48 4.56
N PHE A 93 1.24 12.40 4.40
CA PHE A 93 0.63 11.32 3.61
C PHE A 93 -0.47 11.86 2.70
N TRP A 94 -0.65 11.17 1.58
CA TRP A 94 -1.73 11.47 0.63
C TRP A 94 -2.01 10.22 -0.19
N VAL A 95 -3.22 10.13 -0.75
CA VAL A 95 -3.55 9.04 -1.66
C VAL A 95 -3.08 9.46 -3.06
N ALA A 96 -1.89 9.01 -3.42
CA ALA A 96 -1.20 9.43 -4.63
C ALA A 96 -1.84 8.87 -5.91
N LYS A 97 -2.41 7.66 -5.82
CA LYS A 97 -3.03 7.01 -6.97
C LYS A 97 -4.18 6.12 -6.52
N ALA A 98 -5.30 6.23 -7.21
CA ALA A 98 -6.41 5.31 -7.08
C ALA A 98 -6.71 4.70 -8.45
N ALA A 99 -6.91 3.39 -8.48
CA ALA A 99 -7.30 2.67 -9.69
C ALA A 99 -8.59 1.92 -9.40
N SER A 100 -9.55 2.01 -10.31
CA SER A 100 -10.82 1.30 -10.19
C SER A 100 -11.04 0.46 -11.44
N VAL A 101 -11.15 -0.86 -11.24
CA VAL A 101 -11.35 -1.81 -12.33
C VAL A 101 -12.57 -2.68 -12.02
N LYS A 102 -13.59 -2.60 -12.86
CA LYS A 102 -14.82 -3.38 -12.72
C LYS A 102 -15.43 -3.27 -11.31
N SER A 103 -15.42 -2.05 -10.75
CA SER A 103 -15.90 -1.79 -9.39
C SER A 103 -17.17 -0.93 -9.42
N LYS A 104 -18.01 -1.10 -8.38
CA LYS A 104 -19.16 -0.21 -8.17
C LYS A 104 -18.70 1.20 -7.78
N LEU A 105 -17.52 1.31 -7.17
CA LEU A 105 -16.89 2.59 -6.85
C LEU A 105 -15.92 2.93 -7.99
N PHE A 106 -16.37 3.73 -8.92
CA PHE A 106 -15.65 3.95 -10.17
C PHE A 106 -14.97 5.32 -10.30
N SER A 107 -15.17 6.23 -9.34
CA SER A 107 -14.53 7.55 -9.37
C SER A 107 -13.24 7.58 -8.55
N PRO A 108 -12.05 7.55 -9.20
CA PRO A 108 -10.78 7.56 -8.45
C PRO A 108 -10.62 8.78 -7.55
N SER A 109 -11.08 9.97 -7.98
CA SER A 109 -10.96 11.18 -7.17
C SER A 109 -11.80 11.09 -5.90
N ASP A 110 -13.00 10.51 -5.97
CA ASP A 110 -13.85 10.33 -4.80
C ASP A 110 -13.25 9.28 -3.85
N ILE A 111 -12.70 8.20 -4.40
CA ILE A 111 -12.00 7.18 -3.61
C ILE A 111 -10.83 7.80 -2.85
N GLN A 112 -10.01 8.62 -3.53
CA GLN A 112 -8.88 9.31 -2.91
C GLN A 112 -9.32 10.22 -1.76
N SER A 113 -10.36 11.02 -1.97
CA SER A 113 -10.88 11.94 -0.96
C SER A 113 -11.41 11.21 0.27
N ILE A 114 -12.20 10.16 0.05
CA ILE A 114 -12.81 9.39 1.14
C ILE A 114 -11.74 8.64 1.93
N MET A 115 -10.78 8.03 1.26
CA MET A 115 -9.68 7.33 1.92
C MET A 115 -8.81 8.28 2.72
N LYS A 116 -8.46 9.44 2.18
CA LYS A 116 -7.69 10.46 2.92
C LYS A 116 -8.40 10.85 4.20
N LYS A 117 -9.71 11.09 4.12
CA LYS A 117 -10.51 11.45 5.29
C LYS A 117 -10.53 10.32 6.33
N ALA A 118 -10.68 9.08 5.88
CA ALA A 118 -10.70 7.92 6.77
C ALA A 118 -9.37 7.75 7.50
N ILE A 119 -8.26 7.90 6.80
CA ILE A 119 -6.92 7.81 7.38
C ILE A 119 -6.68 8.93 8.40
N VAL A 120 -7.09 10.15 8.05
CA VAL A 120 -6.99 11.30 8.96
C VAL A 120 -7.77 11.03 10.25
N GLU A 121 -9.01 10.54 10.16
CA GLU A 121 -9.82 10.21 11.33
C GLU A 121 -9.16 9.12 12.19
N ARG A 122 -8.61 8.08 11.56
CA ARG A 122 -7.90 7.01 12.28
C ARG A 122 -6.70 7.55 13.04
N LEU A 123 -5.86 8.34 12.38
CA LEU A 123 -4.64 8.87 13.00
C LEU A 123 -4.94 9.90 14.08
N LYS A 124 -5.97 10.72 13.90
CA LYS A 124 -6.42 11.64 14.96
C LYS A 124 -6.86 10.89 16.21
N SER A 125 -7.60 9.80 16.02
CA SER A 125 -8.09 8.97 17.11
C SER A 125 -6.94 8.29 17.85
N VAL A 126 -5.99 7.71 17.12
CA VAL A 126 -4.88 6.96 17.72
C VAL A 126 -3.86 7.88 18.40
N TYR A 127 -3.49 8.98 17.76
CA TYR A 127 -2.48 9.91 18.29
C TYR A 127 -3.05 10.99 19.21
N GLY A 128 -4.36 11.14 19.27
CA GLY A 128 -5.02 12.14 20.10
C GLY A 128 -4.69 13.58 19.68
N ILE A 129 -4.53 13.82 18.37
CA ILE A 129 -4.18 15.14 17.82
C ILE A 129 -5.31 15.64 16.91
N SER A 130 -5.41 16.97 16.80
CA SER A 130 -6.37 17.62 15.88
C SER A 130 -5.68 18.25 14.67
N TRP A 131 -4.37 18.32 14.68
CA TRP A 131 -3.57 18.95 13.63
C TRP A 131 -2.35 18.08 13.29
N PHE A 132 -2.05 17.95 11.98
CA PHE A 132 -0.88 17.23 11.50
C PHE A 132 0.17 18.23 11.03
N GLN A 133 1.38 18.15 11.58
CA GLN A 133 2.48 19.05 11.19
C GLN A 133 2.98 18.77 9.78
N GLU A 134 2.95 17.50 9.35
CA GLU A 134 3.36 17.06 8.02
C GLU A 134 4.79 17.50 7.62
N ASP A 135 5.68 17.58 8.60
CA ASP A 135 7.08 17.96 8.39
C ASP A 135 8.05 16.77 8.44
N GLY A 136 7.54 15.58 8.64
CA GLY A 136 8.33 14.35 8.64
C GLY A 136 8.40 13.68 7.27
N ALA A 137 8.67 12.37 7.27
CA ALA A 137 8.79 11.59 6.05
C ALA A 137 7.48 11.55 5.23
N SER A 138 7.61 11.38 3.93
CA SER A 138 6.48 11.32 3.01
C SER A 138 6.00 9.89 2.78
N PHE A 139 4.69 9.69 2.80
CA PHE A 139 4.04 8.38 2.63
C PHE A 139 2.98 8.46 1.53
N PRO A 140 3.36 8.25 0.27
CA PRO A 140 2.38 8.17 -0.82
C PRO A 140 1.63 6.84 -0.73
N ILE A 141 0.30 6.90 -0.81
CA ILE A 141 -0.59 5.75 -0.67
C ILE A 141 -1.22 5.44 -2.03
N ARG A 142 -1.33 4.15 -2.35
CA ARG A 142 -2.00 3.67 -3.55
C ARG A 142 -3.15 2.74 -3.19
N VAL A 143 -4.23 2.84 -3.95
CA VAL A 143 -5.42 2.01 -3.79
C VAL A 143 -5.93 1.51 -5.15
#